data_5d8b29eb686d892b0f363b80e1628258
#
_entry.id   5d8b29eb686d892b0f363b80e1628258
#
_cell.length_a   1.000
_cell.length_b   1.000
_cell.length_c   1.000
_cell.angle_alpha   90.00
_cell.angle_beta   90.00
_cell.angle_gamma   90.00
#
_symmetry.space_group_name_H-M   'P 1'
#
loop_
_entity.id
_entity.type
_entity.pdbx_description
1 polymer ?
#
loop_
_entity_poly.entity_id
_entity_poly.type
_entity_poly.pdbx_seq_one_letter_code
_entity_poly.pdbx_strand_id
1 'polypeptide(L)'
;MSINKIDQICLYRVQIPICTLNLKERRVKMIEGIVLPESVKSIFYVLNRNGYEAYIVGGAVRNSIIELPVHDWDICTNALPEDVCKLFRSKGFRVVETGLQHGTVTVMVNYRGYEITTYRTDGKYTDSRHPDSVKFVGNIHEGLARRDFTMNAIAYNDDDGFIDPFNGLKDIENKVIRCVGSPTDRFKEDPLRIMRAVRFAAQLGFHIENYTNIAMVQTNDGLSKISAERIQSELCKILISDHPEYVLDYYIDISPAIPELSKIMGCSQNNMYHIYDVWNHTRFALTACRIHELETRLAILLHDIGKSESKMVDRGIEHFYGHAVKSSEIADSLLRRLKFSNEIRESVVELVASHDMTIIPKPNKIKKYLNKLGEAQLRRLLDVRFCDIMAHNPYYAKERLWETFRAEEILNEVLAEEKCFSIKDLAINGKDIMELGVKEGPDVGKWLNYALDEVINDRLENDKEDILNDIDAKLYTEREEGNDEEMP
;
A
#
# COMPACT_ATOMS: atom_id res chain seq x y z
N MET A 1 2.03 2.53 -37.56
CA MET A 1 1.19 1.62 -36.75
C MET A 1 -0.24 2.13 -36.75
N SER A 2 -1.21 1.32 -37.12
CA SER A 2 -2.57 1.79 -37.38
C SER A 2 -3.33 2.10 -36.09
N ILE A 3 -4.17 3.11 -36.14
CA ILE A 3 -5.09 3.58 -35.08
C ILE A 3 -5.85 2.43 -34.40
N ASN A 4 -6.13 1.33 -35.10
CA ASN A 4 -6.79 0.12 -34.58
C ASN A 4 -6.02 -0.65 -33.49
N LYS A 5 -4.70 -0.54 -33.43
CA LYS A 5 -3.90 -1.21 -32.38
C LYS A 5 -3.91 -0.42 -31.07
N ILE A 6 -4.00 0.90 -31.18
CA ILE A 6 -4.12 1.81 -30.02
C ILE A 6 -5.49 1.65 -29.36
N ASP A 7 -6.55 1.53 -30.17
CA ASP A 7 -7.91 1.29 -29.66
C ASP A 7 -8.03 -0.09 -29.00
N GLN A 8 -7.33 -1.12 -29.48
CA GLN A 8 -7.29 -2.44 -28.85
C GLN A 8 -6.46 -2.44 -27.54
N ILE A 9 -5.34 -1.75 -27.49
CA ILE A 9 -4.52 -1.64 -26.28
C ILE A 9 -5.22 -0.76 -25.22
N CYS A 10 -5.86 0.34 -25.65
CA CYS A 10 -6.73 1.13 -24.78
C CYS A 10 -7.92 0.30 -24.27
N LEU A 11 -8.56 -0.52 -25.10
CA LEU A 11 -9.68 -1.38 -24.71
C LEU A 11 -9.24 -2.53 -23.78
N TYR A 12 -8.02 -3.06 -23.91
CA TYR A 12 -7.51 -4.14 -23.06
C TYR A 12 -6.99 -3.65 -21.70
N ARG A 13 -6.42 -2.42 -21.61
CA ARG A 13 -6.00 -1.79 -20.34
C ARG A 13 -7.03 -0.78 -19.80
N VAL A 14 -7.88 -0.24 -20.64
CA VAL A 14 -8.96 0.73 -20.34
C VAL A 14 -10.32 0.04 -20.50
N GLN A 15 -10.52 -1.15 -19.99
CA GLN A 15 -11.83 -1.50 -19.49
C GLN A 15 -12.05 -0.70 -18.20
N ILE A 16 -12.32 0.60 -18.39
CA ILE A 16 -12.88 1.44 -17.34
C ILE A 16 -14.16 0.76 -16.89
N PRO A 17 -14.33 0.49 -15.62
CA PRO A 17 -15.65 0.41 -15.08
C PRO A 17 -16.14 1.86 -14.94
N ILE A 18 -16.62 2.48 -16.02
CA ILE A 18 -17.78 3.34 -15.85
C ILE A 18 -18.75 2.47 -15.09
N CYS A 19 -18.96 2.77 -13.83
CA CYS A 19 -19.97 2.33 -12.87
C CYS A 19 -21.03 1.31 -13.37
N THR A 20 -20.64 0.25 -14.06
CA THR A 20 -21.39 -0.96 -14.40
C THR A 20 -20.42 -2.09 -14.71
N LEU A 21 -19.43 -2.31 -13.86
CA LEU A 21 -18.95 -3.67 -13.75
C LEU A 21 -20.05 -4.42 -13.03
N ASN A 22 -20.76 -5.24 -13.82
CA ASN A 22 -21.31 -6.47 -13.34
C ASN A 22 -20.18 -7.21 -12.58
N LEU A 23 -19.90 -6.78 -11.34
CA LEU A 23 -19.57 -7.71 -10.31
C LEU A 23 -20.72 -8.69 -10.40
N LYS A 24 -20.55 -9.81 -11.12
CA LYS A 24 -21.41 -10.95 -10.92
C LYS A 24 -21.54 -11.00 -9.42
N GLU A 25 -22.72 -10.67 -8.93
CA GLU A 25 -23.09 -10.85 -7.54
C GLU A 25 -22.78 -12.30 -7.26
N ARG A 26 -21.56 -12.58 -6.77
CA ARG A 26 -21.28 -13.86 -6.15
C ARG A 26 -22.18 -13.82 -4.94
N ARG A 27 -23.35 -14.41 -5.06
CA ARG A 27 -24.15 -14.79 -3.89
C ARG A 27 -23.19 -15.61 -3.06
N VAL A 28 -22.92 -15.16 -1.84
CA VAL A 28 -22.16 -15.93 -0.87
C VAL A 28 -22.99 -17.21 -0.67
N LYS A 29 -22.52 -18.31 -1.25
CA LYS A 29 -23.21 -19.59 -1.09
C LYS A 29 -22.95 -20.04 0.34
N MET A 30 -24.00 -20.14 1.14
CA MET A 30 -23.89 -20.69 2.49
C MET A 30 -23.26 -22.08 2.37
N ILE A 31 -22.08 -22.22 2.95
CA ILE A 31 -21.35 -23.51 2.97
C ILE A 31 -21.88 -24.34 4.14
N GLU A 32 -22.04 -25.63 3.93
CA GLU A 32 -22.50 -26.56 4.97
C GLU A 32 -21.42 -26.82 6.04
N GLY A 33 -20.14 -26.56 5.71
CA GLY A 33 -19.01 -26.75 6.62
C GLY A 33 -17.71 -26.17 6.09
N ILE A 34 -16.72 -26.09 6.93
CA ILE A 34 -15.37 -25.59 6.61
C ILE A 34 -14.39 -26.78 6.55
N VAL A 35 -13.62 -26.88 5.49
CA VAL A 35 -12.55 -27.88 5.39
C VAL A 35 -11.37 -27.45 6.26
N LEU A 36 -11.23 -28.09 7.42
CA LEU A 36 -10.15 -27.80 8.37
C LEU A 36 -8.82 -28.46 7.92
N PRO A 37 -7.68 -27.75 8.01
CA PRO A 37 -6.37 -28.35 7.81
C PRO A 37 -6.08 -29.46 8.85
N GLU A 38 -5.30 -30.46 8.48
CA GLU A 38 -4.93 -31.58 9.36
C GLU A 38 -4.22 -31.10 10.64
N SER A 39 -3.44 -30.03 10.56
CA SER A 39 -2.80 -29.42 11.75
C SER A 39 -3.84 -28.88 12.74
N VAL A 40 -4.91 -28.25 12.25
CA VAL A 40 -6.00 -27.73 13.10
C VAL A 40 -6.78 -28.90 13.70
N LYS A 41 -7.10 -29.93 12.90
CA LYS A 41 -7.76 -31.15 13.40
C LYS A 41 -6.92 -31.85 14.48
N SER A 42 -5.60 -31.89 14.31
CA SER A 42 -4.68 -32.44 15.34
C SER A 42 -4.75 -31.67 16.64
N ILE A 43 -4.81 -30.35 16.59
CA ILE A 43 -4.98 -29.49 17.79
C ILE A 43 -6.33 -29.74 18.43
N PHE A 44 -7.41 -29.77 17.66
CA PHE A 44 -8.76 -30.09 18.14
C PHE A 44 -8.82 -31.45 18.81
N TYR A 45 -8.23 -32.47 18.20
CA TYR A 45 -8.16 -33.80 18.76
C TYR A 45 -7.49 -33.82 20.14
N VAL A 46 -6.38 -33.08 20.29
CA VAL A 46 -5.66 -33.01 21.58
C VAL A 46 -6.52 -32.33 22.65
N LEU A 47 -7.19 -31.20 22.32
CA LEU A 47 -8.06 -30.48 23.25
C LEU A 47 -9.29 -31.30 23.62
N ASN A 48 -10.04 -31.80 22.65
CA ASN A 48 -11.31 -32.54 22.85
C ASN A 48 -11.08 -33.82 23.66
N ARG A 49 -9.99 -34.56 23.40
CA ARG A 49 -9.65 -35.78 24.14
C ARG A 49 -9.33 -35.54 25.62
N ASN A 50 -9.04 -34.28 26.01
CA ASN A 50 -8.79 -33.88 27.38
C ASN A 50 -9.97 -33.08 28.01
N GLY A 51 -11.16 -33.11 27.34
CA GLY A 51 -12.39 -32.54 27.86
C GLY A 51 -12.52 -31.03 27.63
N TYR A 52 -11.71 -30.47 26.74
CA TYR A 52 -11.79 -29.05 26.37
C TYR A 52 -12.47 -28.87 25.02
N GLU A 53 -13.19 -27.75 24.87
CA GLU A 53 -13.77 -27.32 23.59
C GLU A 53 -12.68 -26.72 22.70
N ALA A 54 -12.86 -26.81 21.38
CA ALA A 54 -11.98 -26.20 20.40
C ALA A 54 -12.75 -25.74 19.16
N TYR A 55 -12.58 -24.46 18.76
CA TYR A 55 -13.20 -23.89 17.58
C TYR A 55 -12.20 -23.02 16.84
N ILE A 56 -12.28 -22.98 15.51
CA ILE A 56 -11.69 -21.89 14.75
C ILE A 56 -12.60 -20.66 14.85
N VAL A 57 -12.01 -19.45 14.78
CA VAL A 57 -12.73 -18.20 14.97
C VAL A 57 -12.23 -17.08 14.06
N GLY A 58 -13.01 -16.03 13.94
CA GLY A 58 -12.58 -14.76 13.36
C GLY A 58 -12.36 -14.77 11.86
N GLY A 59 -11.19 -14.27 11.45
CA GLY A 59 -10.84 -14.14 10.05
C GLY A 59 -10.80 -15.48 9.29
N ALA A 60 -10.40 -16.56 9.96
CA ALA A 60 -10.39 -17.90 9.38
C ALA A 60 -11.78 -18.35 8.97
N VAL A 61 -12.78 -18.22 9.86
CA VAL A 61 -14.18 -18.60 9.59
C VAL A 61 -14.74 -17.73 8.46
N ARG A 62 -14.63 -16.41 8.58
CA ARG A 62 -15.11 -15.48 7.56
C ARG A 62 -14.52 -15.78 6.18
N ASN A 63 -13.19 -15.88 6.08
CA ASN A 63 -12.53 -16.10 4.80
C ASN A 63 -12.92 -17.44 4.18
N SER A 64 -13.07 -18.50 4.99
CA SER A 64 -13.56 -19.80 4.51
C SER A 64 -14.97 -19.69 3.92
N ILE A 65 -15.87 -18.91 4.55
CA ILE A 65 -17.25 -18.73 4.08
C ILE A 65 -17.30 -17.99 2.73
N ILE A 66 -16.42 -16.98 2.54
CA ILE A 66 -16.38 -16.17 1.30
C ILE A 66 -15.35 -16.68 0.28
N GLU A 67 -14.80 -17.87 0.50
CA GLU A 67 -13.83 -18.53 -0.38
C GLU A 67 -12.56 -17.71 -0.63
N LEU A 68 -12.12 -16.95 0.37
CA LEU A 68 -10.83 -16.27 0.37
C LEU A 68 -9.75 -17.13 1.03
N PRO A 69 -8.47 -16.97 0.65
CA PRO A 69 -7.36 -17.66 1.28
C PRO A 69 -7.32 -17.42 2.80
N VAL A 70 -7.11 -18.49 3.55
CA VAL A 70 -6.93 -18.45 5.01
C VAL A 70 -5.43 -18.63 5.30
N HIS A 71 -4.81 -17.56 5.80
CA HIS A 71 -3.39 -17.58 6.16
C HIS A 71 -3.18 -17.97 7.61
N ASP A 72 -4.04 -17.47 8.52
CA ASP A 72 -3.93 -17.68 9.95
C ASP A 72 -5.20 -18.34 10.50
N TRP A 73 -5.01 -19.44 11.23
CA TRP A 73 -6.07 -20.23 11.83
C TRP A 73 -6.09 -19.97 13.34
N ASP A 74 -6.85 -18.95 13.75
CA ASP A 74 -7.07 -18.65 15.17
C ASP A 74 -7.98 -19.70 15.78
N ILE A 75 -7.54 -20.29 16.90
CA ILE A 75 -8.30 -21.29 17.65
C ILE A 75 -8.70 -20.69 18.99
N CYS A 76 -9.89 -20.98 19.46
CA CYS A 76 -10.32 -20.65 20.80
C CYS A 76 -10.80 -21.89 21.57
N THR A 77 -10.64 -21.86 22.90
CA THR A 77 -10.91 -22.98 23.81
C THR A 77 -11.38 -22.48 25.18
N ASN A 78 -12.04 -23.35 25.96
CA ASN A 78 -12.32 -23.13 27.37
C ASN A 78 -11.14 -23.56 28.27
N ALA A 79 -10.09 -24.19 27.74
CA ALA A 79 -8.89 -24.53 28.50
C ALA A 79 -8.15 -23.26 28.96
N LEU A 80 -7.65 -23.23 30.18
CA LEU A 80 -6.80 -22.14 30.68
C LEU A 80 -5.44 -22.16 29.95
N PRO A 81 -4.77 -21.02 29.81
CA PRO A 81 -3.49 -20.95 29.08
C PRO A 81 -2.42 -21.89 29.63
N GLU A 82 -2.34 -22.04 30.96
CA GLU A 82 -1.42 -22.94 31.63
C GLU A 82 -1.71 -24.41 31.33
N ASP A 83 -3.01 -24.78 31.22
CA ASP A 83 -3.42 -26.12 30.87
C ASP A 83 -3.11 -26.42 29.40
N VAL A 84 -3.33 -25.47 28.50
CA VAL A 84 -2.90 -25.58 27.09
C VAL A 84 -1.38 -25.83 27.03
N CYS A 85 -0.57 -25.06 27.75
CA CYS A 85 0.87 -25.24 27.77
C CYS A 85 1.28 -26.64 28.26
N LYS A 86 0.75 -27.06 29.39
CA LYS A 86 1.06 -28.40 29.99
C LYS A 86 0.64 -29.53 29.06
N LEU A 87 -0.60 -29.43 28.50
CA LEU A 87 -1.17 -30.44 27.63
C LEU A 87 -0.32 -30.65 26.37
N PHE A 88 -0.07 -29.58 25.61
CA PHE A 88 0.66 -29.70 24.35
C PHE A 88 2.13 -30.08 24.55
N ARG A 89 2.80 -29.59 25.60
CA ARG A 89 4.16 -30.03 25.95
C ARG A 89 4.21 -31.54 26.31
N SER A 90 3.21 -32.03 27.02
CA SER A 90 3.14 -33.48 27.38
C SER A 90 2.99 -34.37 26.14
N LYS A 91 2.48 -33.83 25.04
CA LYS A 91 2.34 -34.50 23.73
C LYS A 91 3.53 -34.25 22.79
N GLY A 92 4.60 -33.57 23.26
CA GLY A 92 5.81 -33.32 22.49
C GLY A 92 5.75 -32.11 21.55
N PHE A 93 4.71 -31.28 21.65
CA PHE A 93 4.65 -30.04 20.84
C PHE A 93 5.52 -28.95 21.46
N ARG A 94 6.14 -28.15 20.59
CA ARG A 94 6.78 -26.90 21.01
C ARG A 94 5.72 -25.85 21.27
N VAL A 95 5.77 -25.21 22.43
CA VAL A 95 4.80 -24.18 22.86
C VAL A 95 5.54 -22.88 23.16
N VAL A 96 5.00 -21.76 22.66
CA VAL A 96 5.53 -20.40 22.84
C VAL A 96 4.51 -19.59 23.64
N GLU A 97 4.96 -18.98 24.72
CA GLU A 97 4.09 -18.36 25.76
C GLU A 97 3.99 -16.83 25.63
N THR A 98 4.23 -16.27 24.44
CA THR A 98 4.31 -14.81 24.22
C THR A 98 3.04 -14.02 24.58
N GLY A 99 1.88 -14.68 24.65
CA GLY A 99 0.59 -14.04 24.93
C GLY A 99 -0.10 -14.50 26.22
N LEU A 100 0.60 -15.18 27.11
CA LEU A 100 0.00 -15.88 28.26
C LEU A 100 -0.87 -14.96 29.14
N GLN A 101 -0.40 -13.76 29.43
CA GLN A 101 -1.14 -12.74 30.22
C GLN A 101 -2.43 -12.29 29.55
N HIS A 102 -2.57 -12.48 28.23
CA HIS A 102 -3.75 -12.17 27.46
C HIS A 102 -4.55 -13.41 27.08
N GLY A 103 -4.20 -14.58 27.64
CA GLY A 103 -4.92 -15.83 27.39
C GLY A 103 -4.59 -16.51 26.06
N THR A 104 -3.50 -16.12 25.38
CA THR A 104 -3.09 -16.70 24.10
C THR A 104 -1.80 -17.48 24.22
N VAL A 105 -1.77 -18.68 23.64
CA VAL A 105 -0.62 -19.57 23.59
C VAL A 105 -0.40 -19.98 22.13
N THR A 106 0.85 -19.95 21.65
CA THR A 106 1.18 -20.41 20.31
C THR A 106 1.71 -21.85 20.36
N VAL A 107 1.03 -22.76 19.70
CA VAL A 107 1.44 -24.17 19.55
C VAL A 107 2.03 -24.36 18.15
N MET A 108 3.24 -24.93 18.09
CA MET A 108 3.94 -25.20 16.83
C MET A 108 3.57 -26.59 16.31
N VAL A 109 2.96 -26.63 15.12
CA VAL A 109 2.65 -27.88 14.39
C VAL A 109 3.28 -27.79 13.01
N ASN A 110 4.12 -28.75 12.64
CA ASN A 110 4.81 -28.78 11.34
C ASN A 110 5.53 -27.46 11.00
N TYR A 111 6.29 -26.92 11.96
CA TYR A 111 7.02 -25.63 11.86
C TYR A 111 6.15 -24.38 11.70
N ARG A 112 4.82 -24.50 11.78
CA ARG A 112 3.86 -23.39 11.73
C ARG A 112 3.26 -23.15 13.12
N GLY A 113 3.14 -21.89 13.52
CA GLY A 113 2.50 -21.48 14.77
C GLY A 113 0.97 -21.39 14.61
N TYR A 114 0.25 -21.91 15.62
CA TYR A 114 -1.20 -21.79 15.74
C TYR A 114 -1.52 -21.10 17.05
N GLU A 115 -2.25 -19.99 17.02
CA GLU A 115 -2.65 -19.27 18.21
C GLU A 115 -3.90 -19.92 18.83
N ILE A 116 -3.78 -20.34 20.09
CA ILE A 116 -4.87 -20.89 20.88
C ILE A 116 -5.18 -19.89 21.97
N THR A 117 -6.39 -19.32 21.92
CA THR A 117 -6.83 -18.28 22.88
C THR A 117 -7.93 -18.83 23.78
N THR A 118 -7.74 -18.72 25.08
CA THR A 118 -8.77 -19.06 26.08
C THR A 118 -9.95 -18.10 25.98
N TYR A 119 -11.18 -18.61 26.12
CA TYR A 119 -12.37 -17.75 26.20
C TYR A 119 -12.21 -16.74 27.31
N ARG A 120 -12.48 -15.50 27.02
CA ARG A 120 -12.29 -14.42 27.98
C ARG A 120 -13.29 -13.28 27.74
N THR A 121 -13.55 -12.54 28.79
CA THR A 121 -14.14 -11.21 28.74
C THR A 121 -13.05 -10.20 29.11
N ASP A 122 -13.10 -9.06 28.45
CA ASP A 122 -12.14 -7.98 28.67
C ASP A 122 -12.74 -6.98 29.68
N GLY A 123 -11.91 -6.49 30.62
CA GLY A 123 -12.26 -5.44 31.55
C GLY A 123 -12.30 -4.06 30.90
N LYS A 124 -12.11 -3.00 31.68
CA LYS A 124 -12.02 -1.63 31.15
C LYS A 124 -10.76 -1.47 30.32
N TYR A 125 -10.78 -0.50 29.41
CA TYR A 125 -9.66 -0.15 28.55
C TYR A 125 -9.18 1.27 28.88
N THR A 126 -8.21 1.41 29.76
CA THR A 126 -7.69 2.72 30.17
C THR A 126 -6.73 3.29 29.15
N ASP A 127 -5.97 2.43 28.46
CA ASP A 127 -4.99 2.84 27.43
C ASP A 127 -5.55 2.81 25.98
N SER A 128 -6.86 2.58 25.83
CA SER A 128 -7.53 2.46 24.53
C SER A 128 -6.96 1.34 23.63
N ARG A 129 -6.36 0.29 24.23
CA ARG A 129 -5.78 -0.85 23.51
C ARG A 129 -5.91 -2.16 24.25
N HIS A 130 -5.41 -2.20 25.49
CA HIS A 130 -5.37 -3.41 26.28
C HIS A 130 -6.43 -3.33 27.38
N PRO A 131 -7.15 -4.41 27.61
CA PRO A 131 -8.01 -4.44 28.79
C PRO A 131 -7.15 -4.42 30.05
N ASP A 132 -7.53 -3.59 31.03
CA ASP A 132 -6.85 -3.48 32.33
C ASP A 132 -6.86 -4.82 33.09
N SER A 133 -7.85 -5.67 32.80
CA SER A 133 -7.94 -7.02 33.35
C SER A 133 -8.63 -7.95 32.35
N VAL A 134 -8.25 -9.20 32.37
CA VAL A 134 -8.83 -10.28 31.59
C VAL A 134 -9.44 -11.28 32.55
N LYS A 135 -10.71 -11.64 32.32
CA LYS A 135 -11.37 -12.71 33.07
C LYS A 135 -11.63 -13.88 32.12
N PHE A 136 -11.05 -15.03 32.41
CA PHE A 136 -11.33 -16.25 31.67
C PHE A 136 -12.75 -16.74 31.98
N VAL A 137 -13.45 -17.19 30.94
CA VAL A 137 -14.84 -17.65 30.99
C VAL A 137 -14.96 -19.03 30.34
N GLY A 138 -15.97 -19.78 30.73
CA GLY A 138 -16.21 -21.12 30.20
C GLY A 138 -17.14 -21.14 28.97
N ASN A 139 -17.69 -20.00 28.56
CA ASN A 139 -18.68 -19.91 27.51
C ASN A 139 -18.14 -19.20 26.27
N ILE A 140 -18.19 -19.86 25.12
CA ILE A 140 -17.75 -19.30 23.84
C ILE A 140 -18.51 -18.03 23.43
N HIS A 141 -19.80 -17.92 23.74
CA HIS A 141 -20.61 -16.73 23.42
C HIS A 141 -20.04 -15.46 24.05
N GLU A 142 -19.54 -15.54 25.30
CA GLU A 142 -18.89 -14.42 25.97
C GLU A 142 -17.55 -14.09 25.29
N GLY A 143 -16.80 -15.12 24.89
CA GLY A 143 -15.54 -14.93 24.14
C GLY A 143 -15.73 -14.28 22.75
N LEU A 144 -16.86 -14.54 22.10
CA LEU A 144 -17.21 -13.91 20.81
C LEU A 144 -17.74 -12.48 20.99
N ALA A 145 -18.42 -12.18 22.10
CA ALA A 145 -19.03 -10.88 22.38
C ALA A 145 -18.02 -9.72 22.46
N ARG A 146 -16.75 -9.98 22.79
CA ARG A 146 -15.69 -8.96 22.85
C ARG A 146 -15.10 -8.58 21.50
N ARG A 147 -15.45 -9.29 20.42
CA ARG A 147 -14.89 -9.06 19.09
C ARG A 147 -15.41 -7.76 18.47
N ASP A 148 -14.69 -7.30 17.44
CA ASP A 148 -14.97 -6.03 16.76
C ASP A 148 -16.30 -6.07 15.95
N PHE A 149 -16.38 -7.00 14.99
CA PHE A 149 -17.48 -7.07 14.04
C PHE A 149 -18.15 -8.44 14.04
N THR A 150 -19.44 -8.48 13.76
CA THR A 150 -20.28 -9.70 13.72
C THR A 150 -19.69 -10.76 12.79
N MET A 151 -19.21 -10.36 11.60
CA MET A 151 -18.58 -11.24 10.62
C MET A 151 -17.29 -11.90 11.12
N ASN A 152 -16.67 -11.39 12.19
CA ASN A 152 -15.49 -11.94 12.85
C ASN A 152 -15.85 -12.62 14.20
N ALA A 153 -17.10 -12.56 14.60
CA ALA A 153 -17.62 -13.14 15.87
C ALA A 153 -18.36 -14.45 15.63
N ILE A 154 -17.86 -15.26 14.71
CA ILE A 154 -18.38 -16.57 14.36
C ILE A 154 -17.30 -17.59 14.72
N ALA A 155 -17.73 -18.73 15.30
CA ALA A 155 -16.88 -19.87 15.58
C ALA A 155 -17.35 -21.09 14.79
N TYR A 156 -16.44 -22.05 14.54
CA TYR A 156 -16.76 -23.29 13.84
C TYR A 156 -15.89 -24.46 14.33
N ASN A 157 -16.50 -25.60 14.47
CA ASN A 157 -15.86 -26.92 14.48
C ASN A 157 -16.70 -27.93 13.69
N ASP A 158 -16.18 -29.14 13.47
CA ASP A 158 -16.88 -30.17 12.70
C ASP A 158 -18.02 -30.83 13.48
N ASP A 159 -18.01 -30.78 14.82
CA ASP A 159 -19.00 -31.43 15.69
C ASP A 159 -20.26 -30.58 15.87
N ASP A 160 -20.08 -29.28 16.18
CA ASP A 160 -21.17 -28.34 16.50
C ASP A 160 -21.60 -27.47 15.31
N GLY A 161 -20.80 -27.46 14.24
CA GLY A 161 -21.00 -26.56 13.10
C GLY A 161 -20.68 -25.09 13.44
N PHE A 162 -21.48 -24.18 12.88
CA PHE A 162 -21.31 -22.74 13.11
C PHE A 162 -21.99 -22.29 14.40
N ILE A 163 -21.23 -21.59 15.24
CA ILE A 163 -21.74 -20.84 16.40
C ILE A 163 -21.73 -19.36 16.05
N ASP A 164 -22.90 -18.77 15.84
CA ASP A 164 -23.09 -17.39 15.39
C ASP A 164 -24.12 -16.63 16.25
N PRO A 165 -23.74 -16.19 17.46
CA PRO A 165 -24.68 -15.52 18.36
C PRO A 165 -25.05 -14.10 17.92
N PHE A 166 -24.35 -13.52 16.94
CA PHE A 166 -24.50 -12.12 16.53
C PHE A 166 -24.97 -11.94 15.08
N ASN A 167 -25.44 -13.02 14.43
CA ASN A 167 -25.87 -13.03 13.02
C ASN A 167 -24.78 -12.61 12.02
N GLY A 168 -23.52 -12.95 12.29
CA GLY A 168 -22.39 -12.66 11.43
C GLY A 168 -22.49 -13.35 10.08
N LEU A 169 -23.06 -14.56 10.00
CA LEU A 169 -23.32 -15.27 8.73
C LEU A 169 -24.23 -14.45 7.82
N LYS A 170 -25.30 -13.89 8.38
CA LYS A 170 -26.25 -13.03 7.65
C LYS A 170 -25.60 -11.72 7.20
N ASP A 171 -24.74 -11.13 8.04
CA ASP A 171 -24.00 -9.92 7.68
C ASP A 171 -22.97 -10.20 6.57
N ILE A 172 -22.31 -11.36 6.57
CA ILE A 172 -21.43 -11.81 5.45
C ILE A 172 -22.26 -11.97 4.16
N GLU A 173 -23.39 -12.65 4.22
CA GLU A 173 -24.29 -12.84 3.06
C GLU A 173 -24.71 -11.51 2.45
N ASN A 174 -25.08 -10.53 3.31
CA ASN A 174 -25.50 -9.19 2.90
C ASN A 174 -24.33 -8.23 2.65
N LYS A 175 -23.08 -8.68 2.78
CA LYS A 175 -21.87 -7.85 2.63
C LYS A 175 -21.86 -6.63 3.56
N VAL A 176 -22.19 -6.84 4.83
CA VAL A 176 -22.32 -5.80 5.87
C VAL A 176 -21.20 -5.91 6.89
N ILE A 177 -20.63 -4.79 7.28
CA ILE A 177 -19.73 -4.65 8.43
C ILE A 177 -20.52 -4.01 9.56
N ARG A 178 -20.81 -4.79 10.61
CA ARG A 178 -21.56 -4.38 11.78
C ARG A 178 -20.74 -4.64 13.03
N CYS A 179 -20.72 -3.71 13.98
CA CYS A 179 -20.13 -3.94 15.29
C CYS A 179 -20.90 -5.00 16.10
N VAL A 180 -20.18 -5.76 16.93
CA VAL A 180 -20.78 -6.62 17.92
C VAL A 180 -21.30 -5.76 19.07
N GLY A 181 -22.59 -5.85 19.39
CA GLY A 181 -23.22 -5.09 20.48
C GLY A 181 -23.32 -3.59 20.19
N SER A 182 -22.93 -2.75 21.16
CA SER A 182 -22.97 -1.28 21.02
C SER A 182 -21.76 -0.77 20.23
N PRO A 183 -21.93 -0.18 19.04
CA PRO A 183 -20.80 0.35 18.26
C PRO A 183 -20.01 1.44 19.02
N THR A 184 -20.71 2.33 19.71
CA THR A 184 -20.10 3.41 20.49
C THR A 184 -19.17 2.87 21.57
N ASP A 185 -19.58 1.81 22.26
CA ASP A 185 -18.75 1.19 23.30
C ASP A 185 -17.55 0.47 22.70
N ARG A 186 -17.74 -0.25 21.59
CA ARG A 186 -16.66 -0.93 20.87
C ARG A 186 -15.58 0.02 20.38
N PHE A 187 -15.94 1.19 19.87
CA PHE A 187 -14.98 2.19 19.41
C PHE A 187 -14.33 2.98 20.56
N LYS A 188 -15.01 3.14 21.70
CA LYS A 188 -14.38 3.72 22.91
C LYS A 188 -13.37 2.77 23.55
N GLU A 189 -13.58 1.46 23.46
CA GLU A 189 -12.62 0.46 23.95
C GLU A 189 -11.31 0.47 23.16
N ASP A 190 -11.39 0.42 21.84
CA ASP A 190 -10.26 0.53 20.93
C ASP A 190 -10.65 1.34 19.68
N PRO A 191 -10.32 2.64 19.63
CA PRO A 191 -10.63 3.49 18.49
C PRO A 191 -10.04 2.99 17.15
N LEU A 192 -8.97 2.19 17.18
CA LEU A 192 -8.42 1.60 15.95
C LEU A 192 -9.44 0.72 15.21
N ARG A 193 -10.47 0.21 15.90
CA ARG A 193 -11.55 -0.54 15.27
C ARG A 193 -12.27 0.27 14.19
N ILE A 194 -12.23 1.63 14.25
CA ILE A 194 -12.74 2.52 13.19
C ILE A 194 -11.92 2.32 11.91
N MET A 195 -10.59 2.40 11.98
CA MET A 195 -9.74 2.12 10.81
C MET A 195 -9.86 0.67 10.32
N ARG A 196 -10.07 -0.27 11.25
CA ARG A 196 -10.32 -1.68 10.90
C ARG A 196 -11.62 -1.86 10.13
N ALA A 197 -12.70 -1.09 10.46
CA ALA A 197 -13.94 -1.10 9.69
C ALA A 197 -13.69 -0.65 8.24
N VAL A 198 -13.01 0.48 8.05
CA VAL A 198 -12.64 0.99 6.72
C VAL A 198 -11.75 -0.02 5.98
N ARG A 199 -10.78 -0.62 6.66
CA ARG A 199 -9.94 -1.66 6.06
C ARG A 199 -10.75 -2.86 5.59
N PHE A 200 -11.66 -3.38 6.41
CA PHE A 200 -12.48 -4.51 5.99
C PHE A 200 -13.43 -4.13 4.85
N ALA A 201 -13.97 -2.90 4.86
CA ALA A 201 -14.74 -2.40 3.73
C ALA A 201 -13.89 -2.41 2.45
N ALA A 202 -12.66 -1.89 2.51
CA ALA A 202 -11.74 -1.83 1.38
C ALA A 202 -11.26 -3.21 0.89
N GLN A 203 -11.04 -4.16 1.80
CA GLN A 203 -10.58 -5.51 1.47
C GLN A 203 -11.67 -6.44 0.93
N LEU A 204 -12.90 -6.28 1.43
CA LEU A 204 -13.98 -7.21 1.15
C LEU A 204 -15.03 -6.64 0.18
N GLY A 205 -14.99 -5.34 -0.10
CA GLY A 205 -16.05 -4.64 -0.85
C GLY A 205 -17.39 -4.63 -0.09
N PHE A 206 -17.35 -4.69 1.25
CA PHE A 206 -18.53 -4.68 2.10
C PHE A 206 -18.86 -3.24 2.50
N HIS A 207 -20.14 -2.96 2.75
CA HIS A 207 -20.57 -1.66 3.26
C HIS A 207 -20.64 -1.66 4.80
N ILE A 208 -20.34 -0.52 5.39
CA ILE A 208 -20.44 -0.33 6.84
C ILE A 208 -21.90 0.00 7.18
N GLU A 209 -22.46 -0.72 8.16
CA GLU A 209 -23.83 -0.54 8.62
C GLU A 209 -24.04 0.85 9.22
N ASN A 210 -25.21 1.44 9.01
CA ASN A 210 -25.49 2.85 9.33
C ASN A 210 -25.23 3.23 10.79
N TYR A 211 -25.67 2.43 11.78
CA TYR A 211 -25.44 2.75 13.19
C TYR A 211 -23.97 2.60 13.56
N THR A 212 -23.27 1.65 12.94
CA THR A 212 -21.83 1.46 13.06
C THR A 212 -21.10 2.69 12.52
N ASN A 213 -21.50 3.17 11.33
CA ASN A 213 -20.88 4.36 10.71
C ASN A 213 -21.15 5.65 11.52
N ILE A 214 -22.36 5.86 11.99
CA ILE A 214 -22.69 7.01 12.86
C ILE A 214 -21.81 7.00 14.12
N ALA A 215 -21.64 5.85 14.75
CA ALA A 215 -20.80 5.72 15.93
C ALA A 215 -19.31 5.96 15.62
N MET A 216 -18.82 5.58 14.43
CA MET A 216 -17.46 5.90 13.97
C MET A 216 -17.24 7.41 14.00
N VAL A 217 -18.09 8.19 13.34
CA VAL A 217 -17.98 9.68 13.32
C VAL A 217 -18.05 10.26 14.73
N GLN A 218 -18.95 9.74 15.59
CA GLN A 218 -19.13 10.26 16.96
C GLN A 218 -17.96 9.97 17.90
N THR A 219 -17.11 9.01 17.58
CA THR A 219 -16.04 8.54 18.49
C THR A 219 -14.65 8.61 17.87
N ASN A 220 -14.50 9.15 16.66
CA ASN A 220 -13.25 9.15 15.92
C ASN A 220 -12.13 9.98 16.58
N ASP A 221 -12.45 10.94 17.43
CA ASP A 221 -11.44 11.71 18.20
C ASP A 221 -10.47 10.80 18.95
N GLY A 222 -10.92 9.62 19.34
CA GLY A 222 -10.09 8.59 19.96
C GLY A 222 -8.91 8.16 19.09
N LEU A 223 -8.98 8.26 17.77
CA LEU A 223 -7.90 7.92 16.85
C LEU A 223 -6.65 8.76 17.05
N SER A 224 -6.78 10.00 17.53
CA SER A 224 -5.64 10.85 17.87
C SER A 224 -4.74 10.30 18.97
N LYS A 225 -5.24 9.35 19.77
CA LYS A 225 -4.51 8.70 20.87
C LYS A 225 -3.85 7.39 20.45
N ILE A 226 -4.14 6.90 19.24
CA ILE A 226 -3.58 5.65 18.74
C ILE A 226 -2.15 5.87 18.25
N SER A 227 -1.27 4.92 18.53
CA SER A 227 0.12 5.01 18.08
C SER A 227 0.24 5.03 16.57
N ALA A 228 1.22 5.78 16.08
CA ALA A 228 1.46 5.98 14.65
C ALA A 228 1.63 4.65 13.89
N GLU A 229 2.31 3.67 14.50
CA GLU A 229 2.56 2.35 13.91
C GLU A 229 1.27 1.54 13.68
N ARG A 230 0.30 1.66 14.62
CA ARG A 230 -1.00 1.00 14.46
C ARG A 230 -1.82 1.65 13.36
N ILE A 231 -1.83 2.99 13.29
CA ILE A 231 -2.48 3.73 12.20
C ILE A 231 -1.83 3.38 10.87
N GLN A 232 -0.50 3.43 10.76
CA GLN A 232 0.27 3.04 9.59
C GLN A 232 -0.11 1.63 9.10
N SER A 233 -0.12 0.65 10.01
CA SER A 233 -0.44 -0.74 9.68
C SER A 233 -1.82 -0.90 9.05
N GLU A 234 -2.85 -0.21 9.57
CA GLU A 234 -4.19 -0.27 8.99
C GLU A 234 -4.28 0.52 7.67
N LEU A 235 -3.64 1.71 7.59
CA LEU A 235 -3.57 2.50 6.37
C LEU A 235 -2.91 1.73 5.21
N CYS A 236 -1.78 1.07 5.47
CA CYS A 236 -1.12 0.23 4.47
C CYS A 236 -2.07 -0.86 3.94
N LYS A 237 -2.80 -1.55 4.84
CA LYS A 237 -3.75 -2.60 4.47
C LYS A 237 -4.96 -2.07 3.69
N ILE A 238 -5.39 -0.83 3.94
CA ILE A 238 -6.42 -0.16 3.14
C ILE A 238 -5.86 0.10 1.74
N LEU A 239 -4.69 0.71 1.67
CA LEU A 239 -4.10 1.10 0.38
C LEU A 239 -3.77 -0.09 -0.53
N ILE A 240 -3.28 -1.21 0.00
CA ILE A 240 -2.98 -2.41 -0.82
C ILE A 240 -4.20 -3.31 -1.09
N SER A 241 -5.40 -2.90 -0.70
CA SER A 241 -6.66 -3.64 -0.94
C SER A 241 -7.19 -3.44 -2.37
N ASP A 242 -8.32 -4.07 -2.68
CA ASP A 242 -9.01 -3.90 -3.97
C ASP A 242 -9.72 -2.55 -4.10
N HIS A 243 -9.98 -1.86 -2.97
CA HIS A 243 -10.66 -0.56 -2.90
C HIS A 243 -9.85 0.48 -2.13
N PRO A 244 -8.65 0.88 -2.62
CA PRO A 244 -7.79 1.86 -1.92
C PRO A 244 -8.44 3.24 -1.77
N GLU A 245 -9.39 3.60 -2.66
CA GLU A 245 -10.15 4.84 -2.63
C GLU A 245 -11.00 4.99 -1.36
N TYR A 246 -11.29 3.90 -0.65
CA TYR A 246 -12.07 3.96 0.60
C TYR A 246 -11.36 4.74 1.71
N VAL A 247 -10.05 4.96 1.62
CA VAL A 247 -9.35 5.90 2.51
C VAL A 247 -9.92 7.31 2.39
N LEU A 248 -10.41 7.69 1.21
CA LEU A 248 -11.05 8.98 0.95
C LEU A 248 -12.57 8.91 1.16
N ASP A 249 -13.22 7.82 0.76
CA ASP A 249 -14.68 7.66 0.90
C ASP A 249 -15.11 7.67 2.39
N TYR A 250 -14.29 7.11 3.29
CA TYR A 250 -14.50 7.10 4.74
C TYR A 250 -13.60 8.10 5.49
N TYR A 251 -13.12 9.15 4.81
CA TYR A 251 -12.17 10.09 5.42
C TYR A 251 -12.74 10.78 6.67
N ILE A 252 -14.00 11.18 6.67
CA ILE A 252 -14.62 11.84 7.83
C ILE A 252 -14.48 10.98 9.09
N ASP A 253 -14.59 9.65 8.93
CA ASP A 253 -14.48 8.67 10.02
C ASP A 253 -13.04 8.54 10.55
N ILE A 254 -12.04 8.67 9.68
CA ILE A 254 -10.62 8.44 10.00
C ILE A 254 -9.78 9.72 10.03
N SER A 255 -10.40 10.88 9.85
CA SER A 255 -9.68 12.17 9.74
C SER A 255 -8.72 12.50 10.89
N PRO A 256 -8.98 12.13 12.16
CA PRO A 256 -8.01 12.40 13.23
C PRO A 256 -6.74 11.56 13.13
N ALA A 257 -6.77 10.44 12.38
CA ALA A 257 -5.58 9.62 12.12
C ALA A 257 -4.67 10.22 11.03
N ILE A 258 -5.27 10.87 10.01
CA ILE A 258 -4.58 11.43 8.84
C ILE A 258 -5.13 12.84 8.52
N PRO A 259 -4.96 13.81 9.44
CA PRO A 259 -5.58 15.13 9.28
C PRO A 259 -5.04 15.91 8.07
N GLU A 260 -3.86 15.55 7.56
CA GLU A 260 -3.23 16.21 6.41
C GLU A 260 -4.08 16.14 5.15
N LEU A 261 -4.86 15.10 4.95
CA LEU A 261 -5.74 14.94 3.78
C LEU A 261 -6.87 15.98 3.74
N SER A 262 -7.20 16.62 4.88
CA SER A 262 -8.21 17.70 4.90
C SER A 262 -7.86 18.87 3.97
N LYS A 263 -6.57 19.06 3.69
CA LYS A 263 -6.07 20.17 2.85
C LYS A 263 -6.63 20.14 1.42
N ILE A 264 -6.93 18.96 0.89
CA ILE A 264 -7.45 18.81 -0.48
C ILE A 264 -8.98 18.79 -0.56
N MET A 265 -9.69 18.76 0.57
CA MET A 265 -11.16 18.77 0.58
C MET A 265 -11.68 20.09 0.03
N GLY A 266 -12.55 20.01 -0.99
CA GLY A 266 -13.16 21.20 -1.62
C GLY A 266 -12.18 22.11 -2.38
N CYS A 267 -10.94 21.67 -2.62
CA CYS A 267 -9.97 22.39 -3.43
C CYS A 267 -10.33 22.24 -4.92
N SER A 268 -10.97 23.27 -5.48
CA SER A 268 -11.35 23.28 -6.90
C SER A 268 -10.12 23.34 -7.82
N GLN A 269 -10.31 22.86 -9.07
CA GLN A 269 -9.31 22.87 -10.13
C GLN A 269 -9.95 23.41 -11.43
N ASN A 270 -10.33 24.70 -11.43
CA ASN A 270 -10.99 25.36 -12.56
C ASN A 270 -10.02 25.61 -13.71
N ASN A 271 -9.66 24.55 -14.42
CA ASN A 271 -8.88 24.59 -15.65
C ASN A 271 -9.34 23.49 -16.62
N MET A 272 -8.89 23.56 -17.89
CA MET A 272 -9.37 22.67 -18.95
C MET A 272 -8.98 21.20 -18.78
N TYR A 273 -7.93 20.89 -17.99
CA TYR A 273 -7.39 19.54 -17.83
C TYR A 273 -8.14 18.73 -16.78
N HIS A 274 -8.84 19.39 -15.84
CA HIS A 274 -9.49 18.74 -14.72
C HIS A 274 -11.02 18.91 -14.78
N ILE A 275 -11.74 17.82 -14.52
CA ILE A 275 -13.21 17.81 -14.41
C ILE A 275 -13.66 17.59 -12.95
N TYR A 276 -12.74 17.29 -12.06
CA TYR A 276 -12.95 17.05 -10.63
C TYR A 276 -12.18 18.08 -9.79
N ASP A 277 -12.61 18.30 -8.55
CA ASP A 277 -11.78 18.93 -7.51
C ASP A 277 -10.59 18.01 -7.15
N VAL A 278 -9.63 18.49 -6.37
CA VAL A 278 -8.45 17.69 -6.01
C VAL A 278 -8.81 16.43 -5.26
N TRP A 279 -9.85 16.47 -4.41
CA TRP A 279 -10.32 15.31 -3.66
C TRP A 279 -10.82 14.18 -4.56
N ASN A 280 -11.77 14.50 -5.42
CA ASN A 280 -12.33 13.52 -6.35
C ASN A 280 -11.31 13.07 -7.40
N HIS A 281 -10.43 13.97 -7.85
CA HIS A 281 -9.31 13.61 -8.73
C HIS A 281 -8.42 12.53 -8.08
N THR A 282 -7.96 12.75 -6.85
CA THR A 282 -7.14 11.76 -6.11
C THR A 282 -7.89 10.44 -5.89
N ARG A 283 -9.19 10.51 -5.58
CA ARG A 283 -10.06 9.35 -5.42
C ARG A 283 -10.13 8.51 -6.71
N PHE A 284 -10.38 9.14 -7.85
CA PHE A 284 -10.44 8.46 -9.14
C PHE A 284 -9.07 7.92 -9.58
N ALA A 285 -7.98 8.63 -9.29
CA ALA A 285 -6.63 8.14 -9.52
C ALA A 285 -6.33 6.86 -8.73
N LEU A 286 -6.72 6.80 -7.45
CA LEU A 286 -6.61 5.57 -6.62
C LEU A 286 -7.46 4.43 -7.19
N THR A 287 -8.70 4.71 -7.62
CA THR A 287 -9.59 3.70 -8.23
C THR A 287 -9.01 3.15 -9.52
N ALA A 288 -8.30 3.97 -10.31
CA ALA A 288 -7.64 3.55 -11.55
C ALA A 288 -6.39 2.68 -11.30
N CYS A 289 -5.83 2.69 -10.09
CA CYS A 289 -4.60 1.98 -9.77
C CYS A 289 -4.83 0.49 -9.60
N ARG A 290 -4.39 -0.31 -10.56
CA ARG A 290 -4.48 -1.78 -10.53
C ARG A 290 -3.30 -2.47 -9.85
N ILE A 291 -2.25 -1.73 -9.54
CA ILE A 291 -1.04 -2.26 -8.91
C ILE A 291 -1.21 -2.21 -7.39
N HIS A 292 -0.99 -3.37 -6.74
CA HIS A 292 -1.13 -3.51 -5.29
C HIS A 292 0.20 -3.22 -4.56
N GLU A 293 0.98 -2.27 -5.06
CA GLU A 293 2.23 -1.83 -4.47
C GLU A 293 2.01 -0.60 -3.58
N LEU A 294 2.56 -0.64 -2.38
CA LEU A 294 2.29 0.36 -1.35
C LEU A 294 2.84 1.75 -1.73
N GLU A 295 4.08 1.80 -2.23
CA GLU A 295 4.76 3.05 -2.59
C GLU A 295 4.02 3.79 -3.70
N THR A 296 3.59 3.06 -4.73
CA THR A 296 2.81 3.62 -5.84
C THR A 296 1.48 4.20 -5.34
N ARG A 297 0.75 3.48 -4.48
CA ARG A 297 -0.54 3.93 -3.97
C ARG A 297 -0.44 5.05 -2.94
N LEU A 298 0.61 5.07 -2.12
CA LEU A 298 0.92 6.21 -1.27
C LEU A 298 1.25 7.46 -2.11
N ALA A 299 2.05 7.29 -3.17
CA ALA A 299 2.35 8.39 -4.07
C ALA A 299 1.09 8.95 -4.74
N ILE A 300 0.18 8.09 -5.22
CA ILE A 300 -1.11 8.51 -5.80
C ILE A 300 -1.98 9.23 -4.74
N LEU A 301 -2.03 8.73 -3.51
CA LEU A 301 -2.79 9.40 -2.44
C LEU A 301 -2.27 10.81 -2.15
N LEU A 302 -0.96 11.02 -2.27
CA LEU A 302 -0.28 12.22 -1.79
C LEU A 302 0.20 13.16 -2.91
N HIS A 303 0.11 12.78 -4.21
CA HIS A 303 0.71 13.55 -5.30
C HIS A 303 0.24 15.00 -5.35
N ASP A 304 -1.01 15.24 -5.07
CA ASP A 304 -1.67 16.54 -5.19
C ASP A 304 -1.98 17.21 -3.84
N ILE A 305 -1.49 16.66 -2.73
CA ILE A 305 -1.82 17.15 -1.38
C ILE A 305 -1.37 18.62 -1.14
N GLY A 306 -0.40 19.10 -1.90
CA GLY A 306 0.11 20.48 -1.84
C GLY A 306 -0.64 21.48 -2.73
N LYS A 307 -1.59 21.04 -3.56
CA LYS A 307 -2.31 21.94 -4.48
C LYS A 307 -3.04 23.06 -3.78
N SER A 308 -3.66 22.80 -2.63
CA SER A 308 -4.37 23.85 -1.87
C SER A 308 -3.46 24.99 -1.42
N GLU A 309 -2.20 24.69 -1.10
CA GLU A 309 -1.21 25.68 -0.66
C GLU A 309 -0.50 26.38 -1.84
N SER A 310 -0.55 25.81 -3.04
CA SER A 310 0.06 26.33 -4.26
C SER A 310 -0.94 27.00 -5.20
N LYS A 311 -2.21 27.08 -4.81
CA LYS A 311 -3.29 27.58 -5.65
C LYS A 311 -3.15 29.07 -5.93
N MET A 312 -3.15 29.43 -7.20
CA MET A 312 -3.18 30.80 -7.71
C MET A 312 -4.33 30.93 -8.71
N VAL A 313 -4.94 32.10 -8.78
CA VAL A 313 -6.02 32.38 -9.75
C VAL A 313 -5.56 33.53 -10.65
N ASP A 314 -5.49 33.26 -11.95
CA ASP A 314 -5.26 34.27 -12.98
C ASP A 314 -6.41 34.26 -13.99
N ARG A 315 -7.10 35.40 -14.16
CA ARG A 315 -8.24 35.59 -15.06
C ARG A 315 -9.32 34.50 -14.96
N GLY A 316 -9.56 34.00 -13.74
CA GLY A 316 -10.55 32.97 -13.46
C GLY A 316 -10.08 31.53 -13.72
N ILE A 317 -8.83 31.34 -14.16
CA ILE A 317 -8.18 30.04 -14.31
C ILE A 317 -7.35 29.77 -13.07
N GLU A 318 -7.46 28.55 -12.54
CA GLU A 318 -6.69 28.11 -11.36
C GLU A 318 -5.41 27.40 -11.78
N HIS A 319 -4.29 27.84 -11.22
CA HIS A 319 -2.95 27.33 -11.44
C HIS A 319 -2.34 26.83 -10.12
N PHE A 320 -1.45 25.85 -10.19
CA PHE A 320 -0.87 25.17 -9.03
C PHE A 320 0.65 25.04 -9.18
N TYR A 321 1.34 26.14 -9.49
CA TYR A 321 2.78 26.12 -9.73
C TYR A 321 3.56 25.64 -8.50
N GLY A 322 4.46 24.67 -8.71
CA GLY A 322 5.29 24.10 -7.66
C GLY A 322 4.55 23.18 -6.69
N HIS A 323 3.30 22.77 -6.99
CA HIS A 323 2.53 21.89 -6.12
C HIS A 323 3.24 20.55 -5.86
N ALA A 324 3.98 20.00 -6.84
CA ALA A 324 4.68 18.73 -6.67
C ALA A 324 5.75 18.81 -5.56
N VAL A 325 6.51 19.91 -5.49
CA VAL A 325 7.48 20.17 -4.42
C VAL A 325 6.74 20.29 -3.08
N LYS A 326 5.67 21.09 -3.04
CA LYS A 326 4.88 21.28 -1.83
C LYS A 326 4.22 19.98 -1.35
N SER A 327 3.70 19.19 -2.29
CA SER A 327 3.16 17.84 -1.99
C SER A 327 4.23 16.92 -1.40
N SER A 328 5.45 16.93 -1.93
CA SER A 328 6.54 16.10 -1.43
C SER A 328 6.97 16.48 -0.01
N GLU A 329 6.98 17.77 0.34
CA GLU A 329 7.24 18.26 1.71
C GLU A 329 6.18 17.75 2.69
N ILE A 330 4.90 17.85 2.32
CA ILE A 330 3.78 17.39 3.14
C ILE A 330 3.82 15.85 3.27
N ALA A 331 4.12 15.14 2.18
CA ALA A 331 4.25 13.68 2.16
C ALA A 331 5.39 13.23 3.09
N ASP A 332 6.57 13.86 3.04
CA ASP A 332 7.70 13.55 3.93
C ASP A 332 7.32 13.72 5.40
N SER A 333 6.67 14.83 5.75
CA SER A 333 6.22 15.11 7.11
C SER A 333 5.20 14.08 7.61
N LEU A 334 4.19 13.74 6.79
CA LEU A 334 3.16 12.76 7.11
C LEU A 334 3.76 11.37 7.30
N LEU A 335 4.60 10.92 6.36
CA LEU A 335 5.20 9.59 6.42
C LEU A 335 6.16 9.44 7.60
N ARG A 336 6.90 10.49 7.98
CA ARG A 336 7.69 10.52 9.22
C ARG A 336 6.81 10.43 10.45
N ARG A 337 5.71 11.20 10.51
CA ARG A 337 4.76 11.16 11.63
C ARG A 337 4.15 9.78 11.80
N LEU A 338 3.83 9.11 10.70
CA LEU A 338 3.30 7.76 10.70
C LEU A 338 4.38 6.67 10.81
N LYS A 339 5.67 7.05 10.97
CA LYS A 339 6.81 6.15 11.18
C LYS A 339 7.04 5.12 10.07
N PHE A 340 6.82 5.51 8.83
CA PHE A 340 7.24 4.70 7.70
C PHE A 340 8.77 4.53 7.69
N SER A 341 9.25 3.40 7.13
CA SER A 341 10.69 3.22 6.93
C SER A 341 11.27 4.31 6.00
N ASN A 342 12.56 4.60 6.15
CA ASN A 342 13.21 5.58 5.28
C ASN A 342 13.10 5.17 3.81
N GLU A 343 13.24 3.88 3.50
CA GLU A 343 13.14 3.35 2.14
C GLU A 343 11.79 3.68 1.49
N ILE A 344 10.68 3.33 2.13
CA ILE A 344 9.33 3.64 1.63
C ILE A 344 9.14 5.16 1.54
N ARG A 345 9.52 5.89 2.58
CA ARG A 345 9.35 7.35 2.64
C ARG A 345 10.10 8.07 1.52
N GLU A 346 11.37 7.75 1.31
CA GLU A 346 12.21 8.37 0.27
C GLU A 346 11.69 8.04 -1.13
N SER A 347 11.30 6.78 -1.36
CA SER A 347 10.68 6.36 -2.62
C SER A 347 9.38 7.14 -2.90
N VAL A 348 8.47 7.25 -1.94
CA VAL A 348 7.19 7.96 -2.11
C VAL A 348 7.41 9.46 -2.31
N VAL A 349 8.30 10.08 -1.54
CA VAL A 349 8.62 11.52 -1.65
C VAL A 349 9.20 11.85 -3.03
N GLU A 350 10.09 11.01 -3.56
CA GLU A 350 10.64 11.16 -4.91
C GLU A 350 9.57 11.00 -5.99
N LEU A 351 8.66 10.02 -5.87
CA LEU A 351 7.54 9.84 -6.79
C LEU A 351 6.61 11.06 -6.78
N VAL A 352 6.25 11.55 -5.59
CA VAL A 352 5.40 12.75 -5.44
C VAL A 352 6.09 13.98 -6.00
N ALA A 353 7.40 14.17 -5.77
CA ALA A 353 8.14 15.30 -6.33
C ALA A 353 8.24 15.25 -7.86
N SER A 354 8.20 14.04 -8.44
CA SER A 354 8.44 13.81 -9.87
C SER A 354 7.17 13.56 -10.67
N HIS A 355 5.99 13.45 -10.06
CA HIS A 355 4.74 13.02 -10.73
C HIS A 355 4.32 13.94 -11.90
N ASP A 356 4.57 15.25 -11.76
CA ASP A 356 4.25 16.28 -12.77
C ASP A 356 5.37 16.45 -13.82
N MET A 357 6.46 15.68 -13.72
CA MET A 357 7.57 15.74 -14.67
C MET A 357 7.12 15.31 -16.06
N THR A 358 7.49 16.08 -17.10
CA THR A 358 7.23 15.70 -18.50
C THR A 358 8.07 14.48 -18.87
N ILE A 359 7.43 13.38 -19.20
CA ILE A 359 8.07 12.17 -19.71
C ILE A 359 8.09 12.23 -21.23
N ILE A 360 9.27 12.32 -21.84
CA ILE A 360 9.45 12.32 -23.28
C ILE A 360 9.76 10.88 -23.74
N PRO A 361 8.90 10.25 -24.56
CA PRO A 361 9.07 8.86 -24.98
C PRO A 361 10.12 8.73 -26.12
N LYS A 362 11.39 8.95 -25.77
CA LYS A 362 12.55 8.77 -26.65
C LYS A 362 13.63 7.93 -25.95
N PRO A 363 14.34 7.02 -26.65
CA PRO A 363 15.32 6.13 -26.03
C PRO A 363 16.34 6.86 -25.15
N ASN A 364 16.97 7.92 -25.66
CA ASN A 364 17.96 8.70 -24.91
C ASN A 364 17.36 9.40 -23.66
N LYS A 365 16.08 9.79 -23.70
CA LYS A 365 15.41 10.38 -22.53
C LYS A 365 15.06 9.32 -21.50
N ILE A 366 14.60 8.17 -21.95
CA ILE A 366 14.30 7.03 -21.05
C ILE A 366 15.60 6.53 -20.39
N LYS A 367 16.72 6.42 -21.12
CA LYS A 367 18.04 6.10 -20.53
C LYS A 367 18.44 7.11 -19.43
N LYS A 368 18.17 8.43 -19.64
CA LYS A 368 18.43 9.47 -18.62
C LYS A 368 17.54 9.32 -17.40
N TYR A 369 16.26 8.99 -17.58
CA TYR A 369 15.35 8.72 -16.45
C TYR A 369 15.78 7.45 -15.70
N LEU A 370 16.19 6.38 -16.41
CA LEU A 370 16.75 5.17 -15.81
C LEU A 370 17.99 5.47 -14.97
N ASN A 371 18.93 6.27 -15.49
CA ASN A 371 20.11 6.65 -14.75
C ASN A 371 19.78 7.43 -13.47
N LYS A 372 18.78 8.31 -13.53
CA LYS A 372 18.40 9.17 -12.40
C LYS A 372 17.61 8.41 -11.32
N LEU A 373 16.65 7.58 -11.73
CA LEU A 373 15.65 7.00 -10.83
C LEU A 373 15.88 5.50 -10.56
N GLY A 374 16.57 4.82 -11.48
CA GLY A 374 16.57 3.36 -11.52
C GLY A 374 15.29 2.78 -12.10
N GLU A 375 15.33 1.50 -12.48
CA GLU A 375 14.23 0.83 -13.17
C GLU A 375 12.95 0.79 -12.31
N ALA A 376 13.05 0.30 -11.07
CA ALA A 376 11.89 0.12 -10.21
C ALA A 376 11.14 1.44 -9.99
N GLN A 377 11.87 2.51 -9.70
CA GLN A 377 11.27 3.82 -9.43
C GLN A 377 10.69 4.47 -10.70
N LEU A 378 11.34 4.29 -11.86
CA LEU A 378 10.79 4.78 -13.13
C LEU A 378 9.49 4.06 -13.49
N ARG A 379 9.39 2.74 -13.27
CA ARG A 379 8.15 1.98 -13.47
C ARG A 379 7.04 2.49 -12.56
N ARG A 380 7.31 2.69 -11.27
CA ARG A 380 6.36 3.29 -10.32
C ARG A 380 5.90 4.67 -10.78
N LEU A 381 6.82 5.51 -11.25
CA LEU A 381 6.48 6.85 -11.75
C LEU A 381 5.56 6.80 -12.97
N LEU A 382 5.76 5.87 -13.89
CA LEU A 382 4.87 5.65 -15.04
C LEU A 382 3.49 5.19 -14.59
N ASP A 383 3.40 4.34 -13.57
CA ASP A 383 2.13 3.89 -12.99
C ASP A 383 1.39 5.03 -12.27
N VAL A 384 2.08 5.84 -11.47
CA VAL A 384 1.51 7.04 -10.83
C VAL A 384 0.97 7.99 -11.90
N ARG A 385 1.77 8.27 -12.93
CA ARG A 385 1.38 9.12 -14.06
C ARG A 385 0.17 8.57 -14.81
N PHE A 386 0.12 7.26 -15.06
CA PHE A 386 -1.04 6.63 -15.66
C PHE A 386 -2.32 6.87 -14.83
N CYS A 387 -2.26 6.64 -13.53
CA CYS A 387 -3.39 6.80 -12.62
C CYS A 387 -3.86 8.26 -12.52
N ASP A 388 -2.93 9.20 -12.44
CA ASP A 388 -3.19 10.64 -12.47
C ASP A 388 -3.93 11.05 -13.76
N ILE A 389 -3.42 10.66 -14.92
CA ILE A 389 -4.02 10.98 -16.22
C ILE A 389 -5.43 10.37 -16.35
N MET A 390 -5.65 9.18 -15.81
CA MET A 390 -6.98 8.54 -15.83
C MET A 390 -8.04 9.33 -15.04
N ALA A 391 -7.63 10.18 -14.11
CA ALA A 391 -8.51 11.10 -13.36
C ALA A 391 -8.65 12.49 -14.00
N HIS A 392 -7.97 12.76 -15.12
CA HIS A 392 -8.09 14.00 -15.89
C HIS A 392 -9.34 14.04 -16.78
N ASN A 393 -9.55 15.19 -17.43
CA ASN A 393 -10.54 15.34 -18.48
C ASN A 393 -10.20 14.38 -19.66
N PRO A 394 -11.08 13.43 -20.02
CA PRO A 394 -10.81 12.43 -21.05
C PRO A 394 -10.41 13.01 -22.41
N TYR A 395 -10.86 14.23 -22.74
CA TYR A 395 -10.52 14.88 -23.98
C TYR A 395 -9.00 15.15 -24.11
N TYR A 396 -8.36 15.54 -23.02
CA TYR A 396 -6.91 15.84 -22.98
C TYR A 396 -6.06 14.66 -22.48
N ALA A 397 -6.67 13.63 -21.93
CA ALA A 397 -5.97 12.47 -21.38
C ALA A 397 -5.34 11.58 -22.47
N LYS A 398 -5.95 11.49 -23.66
CA LYS A 398 -5.59 10.50 -24.70
C LYS A 398 -4.13 10.60 -25.16
N GLU A 399 -3.64 11.81 -25.44
CA GLU A 399 -2.25 12.03 -25.88
C GLU A 399 -1.25 11.70 -24.78
N ARG A 400 -1.52 12.16 -23.56
CA ARG A 400 -0.66 11.91 -22.38
C ARG A 400 -0.59 10.41 -22.02
N LEU A 401 -1.72 9.68 -22.16
CA LEU A 401 -1.73 8.22 -22.00
C LEU A 401 -0.87 7.53 -23.06
N TRP A 402 -0.98 7.96 -24.32
CA TRP A 402 -0.14 7.43 -25.40
C TRP A 402 1.35 7.64 -25.11
N GLU A 403 1.75 8.85 -24.66
CA GLU A 403 3.14 9.15 -24.28
C GLU A 403 3.61 8.23 -23.15
N THR A 404 2.77 7.99 -22.15
CA THR A 404 3.09 7.12 -20.99
C THR A 404 3.29 5.68 -21.44
N PHE A 405 2.40 5.12 -22.27
CA PHE A 405 2.54 3.78 -22.81
C PHE A 405 3.76 3.64 -23.72
N ARG A 406 4.02 4.65 -24.57
CA ARG A 406 5.20 4.61 -25.43
C ARG A 406 6.49 4.71 -24.62
N ALA A 407 6.52 5.46 -23.53
CA ALA A 407 7.63 5.51 -22.62
C ALA A 407 7.91 4.14 -21.96
N GLU A 408 6.84 3.41 -21.56
CA GLU A 408 6.96 2.06 -21.02
C GLU A 408 7.46 1.05 -22.05
N GLU A 409 6.99 1.13 -23.31
CA GLU A 409 7.50 0.30 -24.40
C GLU A 409 9.00 0.53 -24.63
N ILE A 410 9.41 1.80 -24.74
CA ILE A 410 10.82 2.16 -24.93
C ILE A 410 11.68 1.74 -23.73
N LEU A 411 11.16 1.86 -22.51
CA LEU A 411 11.84 1.37 -21.32
C LEU A 411 12.14 -0.14 -21.44
N ASN A 412 11.15 -0.93 -21.86
CA ASN A 412 11.34 -2.36 -22.06
C ASN A 412 12.31 -2.68 -23.23
N GLU A 413 12.26 -1.90 -24.31
CA GLU A 413 13.19 -2.00 -25.43
C GLU A 413 14.65 -1.73 -24.96
N VAL A 414 14.87 -0.63 -24.23
CA VAL A 414 16.19 -0.22 -23.71
C VAL A 414 16.77 -1.26 -22.74
N LEU A 415 15.93 -1.82 -21.86
CA LEU A 415 16.36 -2.86 -20.92
C LEU A 415 16.67 -4.20 -21.61
N ALA A 416 15.91 -4.56 -22.65
CA ALA A 416 16.13 -5.80 -23.40
C ALA A 416 17.41 -5.76 -24.28
N GLU A 417 17.83 -4.56 -24.70
CA GLU A 417 19.03 -4.37 -25.49
C GLU A 417 20.31 -4.23 -24.65
N GLU A 418 20.21 -4.35 -23.30
CA GLU A 418 21.33 -4.20 -22.35
C GLU A 418 22.18 -2.93 -22.60
N LYS A 419 21.54 -1.84 -23.06
CA LYS A 419 22.22 -0.59 -23.38
C LYS A 419 22.74 0.11 -22.13
N CYS A 420 23.92 0.73 -22.27
CA CYS A 420 24.53 1.57 -21.24
C CYS A 420 23.59 2.71 -20.82
N PHE A 421 23.25 2.81 -19.55
CA PHE A 421 22.47 3.90 -18.96
C PHE A 421 22.98 4.37 -17.59
N SER A 422 24.06 3.76 -17.08
CA SER A 422 24.72 4.18 -15.84
C SER A 422 26.24 4.19 -16.01
N ILE A 423 26.96 4.92 -15.14
CA ILE A 423 28.45 4.96 -15.14
C ILE A 423 29.03 3.54 -15.02
N LYS A 424 28.34 2.62 -14.35
CA LYS A 424 28.81 1.23 -14.18
C LYS A 424 28.79 0.43 -15.47
N ASP A 425 27.97 0.85 -16.43
CA ASP A 425 27.79 0.17 -17.72
C ASP A 425 28.76 0.69 -18.77
N LEU A 426 29.52 1.78 -18.47
CA LEU A 426 30.54 2.32 -19.37
C LEU A 426 31.72 1.34 -19.57
N ALA A 427 32.22 1.27 -20.78
CA ALA A 427 33.42 0.51 -21.12
C ALA A 427 34.70 1.05 -20.47
N ILE A 428 34.62 2.21 -19.82
CA ILE A 428 35.73 2.88 -19.10
C ILE A 428 35.41 3.02 -17.61
N ASN A 429 36.42 3.26 -16.81
CA ASN A 429 36.29 3.53 -15.38
C ASN A 429 37.19 4.69 -14.93
N GLY A 430 37.15 5.06 -13.64
CA GLY A 430 37.93 6.18 -13.12
C GLY A 430 39.45 6.07 -13.28
N LYS A 431 40.00 4.84 -13.36
CA LYS A 431 41.45 4.65 -13.59
C LYS A 431 41.84 5.03 -15.01
N ASP A 432 41.01 4.65 -15.97
CA ASP A 432 41.24 4.99 -17.38
C ASP A 432 41.26 6.52 -17.57
N ILE A 433 40.39 7.26 -16.88
CA ILE A 433 40.36 8.73 -16.89
C ILE A 433 41.62 9.33 -16.25
N MET A 434 42.13 8.75 -15.16
CA MET A 434 43.34 9.19 -14.49
C MET A 434 44.60 8.95 -15.37
N GLU A 435 44.60 7.88 -16.18
CA GLU A 435 45.69 7.60 -17.15
C GLU A 435 45.79 8.69 -18.24
N LEU A 436 44.71 9.42 -18.55
CA LEU A 436 44.72 10.61 -19.41
C LEU A 436 45.25 11.88 -18.71
N GLY A 437 45.72 11.77 -17.47
CA GLY A 437 46.30 12.85 -16.69
C GLY A 437 45.30 13.70 -15.90
N VAL A 438 44.08 13.26 -15.76
CA VAL A 438 43.08 13.89 -14.86
C VAL A 438 43.39 13.51 -13.41
N LYS A 439 43.45 14.52 -12.51
CA LYS A 439 43.75 14.29 -11.10
C LYS A 439 42.62 13.55 -10.42
N GLU A 440 42.99 12.66 -9.48
CA GLU A 440 41.99 11.98 -8.64
C GLU A 440 41.10 13.00 -7.89
N GLY A 441 39.79 12.82 -8.01
CA GLY A 441 38.82 13.71 -7.37
C GLY A 441 37.55 13.92 -8.20
N PRO A 442 36.84 15.04 -7.97
CA PRO A 442 35.58 15.35 -8.65
C PRO A 442 35.66 15.39 -10.17
N ASP A 443 36.83 15.76 -10.73
CA ASP A 443 37.03 15.86 -12.17
C ASP A 443 36.94 14.50 -12.87
N VAL A 444 37.38 13.43 -12.22
CA VAL A 444 37.16 12.06 -12.74
C VAL A 444 35.69 11.78 -12.91
N GLY A 445 34.87 12.15 -11.91
CA GLY A 445 33.39 12.02 -11.96
C GLY A 445 32.78 12.88 -13.07
N LYS A 446 33.28 14.10 -13.29
CA LYS A 446 32.87 15.00 -14.40
C LYS A 446 33.03 14.29 -15.75
N TRP A 447 34.19 13.72 -16.00
CA TRP A 447 34.48 13.06 -17.29
C TRP A 447 33.72 11.75 -17.48
N LEU A 448 33.50 10.95 -16.42
CA LEU A 448 32.68 9.77 -16.51
C LEU A 448 31.21 10.14 -16.81
N ASN A 449 30.65 11.19 -16.19
CA ASN A 449 29.30 11.66 -16.48
C ASN A 449 29.21 12.26 -17.91
N TYR A 450 30.23 12.96 -18.37
CA TYR A 450 30.34 13.41 -19.75
C TYR A 450 30.26 12.23 -20.73
N ALA A 451 31.14 11.22 -20.56
CA ALA A 451 31.13 10.02 -21.38
C ALA A 451 29.78 9.32 -21.40
N LEU A 452 29.15 9.19 -20.22
CA LEU A 452 27.81 8.61 -20.11
C LEU A 452 26.77 9.41 -20.88
N ASP A 453 26.80 10.75 -20.81
CA ASP A 453 25.85 11.61 -21.58
C ASP A 453 26.05 11.47 -23.09
N GLU A 454 27.28 11.35 -23.57
CA GLU A 454 27.58 11.11 -24.98
C GLU A 454 27.08 9.76 -25.48
N VAL A 455 27.30 8.68 -24.69
CA VAL A 455 26.86 7.32 -25.00
C VAL A 455 25.31 7.23 -24.93
N ILE A 456 24.69 7.81 -23.91
CA ILE A 456 23.21 7.82 -23.77
C ILE A 456 22.53 8.52 -24.93
N ASN A 457 23.16 9.57 -25.48
CA ASN A 457 22.61 10.32 -26.62
C ASN A 457 23.02 9.72 -27.98
N ASP A 458 23.63 8.54 -27.99
CA ASP A 458 24.11 7.83 -29.19
C ASP A 458 25.05 8.69 -30.06
N ARG A 459 25.88 9.54 -29.40
CA ARG A 459 26.93 10.36 -30.04
C ARG A 459 28.31 9.67 -30.02
N LEU A 460 28.49 8.76 -29.04
CA LEU A 460 29.62 7.85 -28.96
C LEU A 460 29.12 6.42 -28.79
N GLU A 461 29.85 5.47 -29.34
CA GLU A 461 29.66 4.06 -28.99
C GLU A 461 30.24 3.78 -27.60
N ASN A 462 29.67 2.80 -26.89
CA ASN A 462 30.21 2.40 -25.58
C ASN A 462 31.43 1.48 -25.80
N ASP A 463 32.42 2.02 -26.42
CA ASP A 463 33.75 1.39 -26.65
C ASP A 463 34.83 2.16 -25.92
N LYS A 464 35.80 1.44 -25.35
CA LYS A 464 36.81 2.03 -24.50
C LYS A 464 37.70 3.00 -25.27
N GLU A 465 38.12 2.61 -26.49
CA GLU A 465 39.04 3.39 -27.31
C GLU A 465 38.37 4.67 -27.83
N ASP A 466 37.12 4.55 -28.30
CA ASP A 466 36.34 5.69 -28.81
C ASP A 466 36.09 6.73 -27.72
N ILE A 467 35.70 6.29 -26.51
CA ILE A 467 35.42 7.18 -25.40
C ILE A 467 36.69 7.89 -24.91
N LEU A 468 37.81 7.16 -24.78
CA LEU A 468 39.06 7.78 -24.31
C LEU A 468 39.64 8.76 -25.32
N ASN A 469 39.55 8.46 -26.63
CA ASN A 469 40.00 9.37 -27.69
C ASN A 469 39.17 10.68 -27.70
N ASP A 470 37.84 10.62 -27.51
CA ASP A 470 37.01 11.82 -27.44
C ASP A 470 37.35 12.67 -26.20
N ILE A 471 37.51 12.02 -25.03
CA ILE A 471 37.89 12.72 -23.81
C ILE A 471 39.27 13.38 -23.93
N ASP A 472 40.29 12.68 -24.49
CA ASP A 472 41.63 13.21 -24.64
C ASP A 472 41.65 14.43 -25.58
N ALA A 473 40.92 14.38 -26.69
CA ALA A 473 40.75 15.51 -27.59
C ALA A 473 40.14 16.74 -26.91
N LYS A 474 39.16 16.54 -26.04
CA LYS A 474 38.53 17.64 -25.28
C LYS A 474 39.42 18.17 -24.17
N LEU A 475 40.16 17.31 -23.50
CA LEU A 475 41.17 17.72 -22.51
C LEU A 475 42.29 18.58 -23.16
N TYR A 476 42.66 18.21 -24.38
CA TYR A 476 43.64 19.00 -25.15
C TYR A 476 43.10 20.42 -25.45
N THR A 477 41.86 20.53 -25.91
CA THR A 477 41.21 21.81 -26.20
C THR A 477 41.07 22.68 -24.93
N GLU A 478 40.61 22.11 -23.81
CA GLU A 478 40.50 22.85 -22.52
C GLU A 478 41.88 23.36 -22.02
N ARG A 479 42.97 22.63 -22.31
CA ARG A 479 44.34 23.05 -21.94
C ARG A 479 44.88 24.19 -22.83
N GLU A 480 44.53 24.21 -24.12
CA GLU A 480 44.89 25.29 -25.03
C GLU A 480 44.15 26.57 -24.71
N GLU A 481 42.83 26.51 -24.50
CA GLU A 481 41.99 27.67 -24.12
C GLU A 481 42.41 28.27 -22.76
N GLY A 482 42.79 27.43 -21.78
CA GLY A 482 43.29 27.90 -20.48
C GLY A 482 44.65 28.58 -20.54
N ASN A 483 45.53 28.28 -21.56
CA ASN A 483 46.81 28.93 -21.75
C ASN A 483 46.69 30.29 -22.46
N ASP A 484 45.64 30.53 -23.25
CA ASP A 484 45.44 31.82 -23.95
C ASP A 484 44.90 32.91 -23.00
N GLU A 485 44.29 32.56 -21.87
CA GLU A 485 43.84 33.52 -20.84
C GLU A 485 44.97 33.95 -19.87
N GLU A 486 46.12 33.29 -19.86
CA GLU A 486 47.29 33.65 -19.01
C GLU A 486 48.40 34.43 -19.73
N MET A 487 48.21 34.86 -20.99
CA MET A 487 49.15 35.76 -21.63
C MET A 487 48.78 37.23 -21.35
N PRO A 488 49.71 38.01 -20.75
CA PRO A 488 49.49 39.39 -20.27
C PRO A 488 49.35 40.44 -21.38
#